data_092f76dd986ee39cae1b1582c646e023
#
_entry.id   092f76dd986ee39cae1b1582c646e023
#
_cell.length_a   1.000
_cell.length_b   1.000
_cell.length_c   1.000
_cell.angle_alpha   90.00
_cell.angle_beta   90.00
_cell.angle_gamma   90.00
#
_symmetry.space_group_name_H-M   'P 1'
#
loop_
_entity.id
_entity.type
_entity.pdbx_description
1 polymer ?
#
loop_
_entity_poly.entity_id
_entity_poly.type
_entity_poly.pdbx_seq_one_letter_code
_entity_poly.pdbx_strand_id
1 'polypeptide(L)'
;MQESLLIKLPVIIGDLFLLNLSWIFALTLFPQPAYVAHSLEIFACLNICFIPGLSWFGVILSSRIVPYEEIIRRVFYVVLCHIGFFTLIQTVWSYGLLPLRLIGVFYISLTVALMLWRYICRMAVKITRGHGRNSRRVIIVGSKDNALEVYHEMVDNTSTGYRVLGFFSNHDDKALPGNTPCLGSVDEALPWLKRHPVNEVYCCLSTDRYLEEIFPIMDYCENNFVRFYYVPNLRNYMKRAMNLELLGNVPILYIREEPLRQVSNRFVKRAFDVAVSGAFLCTLF
;
A
#
# COMPACT_ATOMS: atom_id res chain seq x y z
N MET A 1 -9.10 -4.34 12.90
CA MET A 1 -8.93 -2.88 13.04
C MET A 1 -7.75 -2.50 13.93
N GLN A 2 -7.54 -3.14 15.07
CA GLN A 2 -6.42 -2.87 16.00
C GLN A 2 -5.01 -3.09 15.40
N GLU A 3 -4.78 -4.13 14.63
CA GLU A 3 -3.45 -4.42 14.06
C GLU A 3 -2.94 -3.35 13.06
N SER A 4 -3.86 -2.67 12.37
CA SER A 4 -3.46 -1.59 11.46
C SER A 4 -3.04 -0.32 12.21
N LEU A 5 -3.58 -0.07 13.38
CA LEU A 5 -3.23 1.07 14.24
C LEU A 5 -1.84 0.90 14.86
N LEU A 6 -1.49 -0.32 15.31
CA LEU A 6 -0.18 -0.63 15.88
C LEU A 6 0.99 -0.37 14.89
N ILE A 7 0.75 -0.52 13.59
CA ILE A 7 1.76 -0.24 12.57
C ILE A 7 1.72 1.25 12.16
N LYS A 8 0.52 1.84 12.05
CA LYS A 8 0.37 3.21 11.57
C LYS A 8 0.90 4.24 12.56
N LEU A 9 0.66 4.05 13.84
CA LEU A 9 0.97 5.02 14.88
C LEU A 9 2.48 5.27 15.03
N PRO A 10 3.38 4.27 15.12
CA PRO A 10 4.82 4.48 15.12
C PRO A 10 5.33 5.18 13.85
N VAL A 11 4.73 4.89 12.70
CA VAL A 11 5.13 5.51 11.43
C VAL A 11 4.79 6.99 11.43
N ILE A 12 3.60 7.37 11.87
CA ILE A 12 3.16 8.78 11.96
C ILE A 12 4.03 9.55 12.97
N ILE A 13 4.31 8.96 14.13
CA ILE A 13 5.19 9.58 15.13
C ILE A 13 6.58 9.80 14.56
N GLY A 14 7.14 8.81 13.87
CA GLY A 14 8.42 8.92 13.19
C GLY A 14 8.43 10.00 12.10
N ASP A 15 7.35 10.12 11.33
CA ASP A 15 7.21 11.16 10.31
C ASP A 15 7.25 12.57 10.93
N LEU A 16 6.51 12.79 12.02
CA LEU A 16 6.50 14.06 12.74
C LEU A 16 7.86 14.36 13.38
N PHE A 17 8.53 13.35 13.91
CA PHE A 17 9.88 13.49 14.46
C PHE A 17 10.87 13.91 13.36
N LEU A 18 10.85 13.26 12.20
CA LEU A 18 11.73 13.57 11.08
C LEU A 18 11.44 14.94 10.46
N LEU A 19 10.18 15.36 10.43
CA LEU A 19 9.79 16.71 10.01
C LEU A 19 10.52 17.76 10.85
N ASN A 20 10.43 17.64 12.17
CA ASN A 20 11.03 18.58 13.10
C ASN A 20 12.57 18.50 13.07
N LEU A 21 13.12 17.29 12.96
CA LEU A 21 14.57 17.08 12.87
C LEU A 21 15.15 17.71 11.58
N SER A 22 14.47 17.55 10.44
CA SER A 22 14.85 18.14 9.17
C SER A 22 14.81 19.69 9.23
N TRP A 23 13.84 20.24 9.95
CA TRP A 23 13.76 21.68 10.15
C TRP A 23 14.93 22.20 11.01
N ILE A 24 15.23 21.55 12.13
CA ILE A 24 16.37 21.89 12.97
C ILE A 24 17.67 21.78 12.17
N PHE A 25 17.85 20.71 11.38
CA PHE A 25 19.00 20.51 10.51
C PHE A 25 19.17 21.66 9.50
N ALA A 26 18.10 22.09 8.85
CA ALA A 26 18.15 23.20 7.93
C ALA A 26 18.55 24.52 8.60
N LEU A 27 18.02 24.78 9.81
CA LEU A 27 18.37 25.95 10.61
C LEU A 27 19.82 25.95 11.11
N THR A 28 20.41 24.80 11.40
CA THR A 28 21.84 24.72 11.78
C THR A 28 22.76 25.06 10.62
N LEU A 29 22.39 24.71 9.40
CA LEU A 29 23.15 25.05 8.20
C LEU A 29 22.96 26.49 7.73
N PHE A 30 21.74 27.04 7.94
CA PHE A 30 21.39 28.40 7.56
C PHE A 30 20.71 29.13 8.73
N PRO A 31 21.49 29.59 9.73
CA PRO A 31 20.95 30.26 10.90
C PRO A 31 20.19 31.53 10.53
N GLN A 32 18.96 31.65 11.02
CA GLN A 32 18.09 32.79 10.80
C GLN A 32 17.63 33.34 12.15
N PRO A 33 18.24 34.41 12.67
CA PRO A 33 17.91 34.96 14.01
C PRO A 33 16.41 35.31 14.17
N ALA A 34 15.79 35.82 13.11
CA ALA A 34 14.37 36.19 13.11
C ALA A 34 13.44 34.98 13.40
N TYR A 35 13.85 33.77 13.01
CA TYR A 35 13.04 32.56 13.21
C TYR A 35 13.27 31.90 14.56
N VAL A 36 14.34 32.25 15.25
CA VAL A 36 14.58 31.80 16.63
C VAL A 36 13.57 32.46 17.58
N ALA A 37 13.23 33.74 17.36
CA ALA A 37 12.27 34.47 18.16
C ALA A 37 10.85 33.89 18.06
N HIS A 38 10.46 33.36 16.88
CA HIS A 38 9.15 32.77 16.58
C HIS A 38 9.19 31.24 16.46
N SER A 39 10.18 30.60 17.08
CA SER A 39 10.43 29.16 16.91
C SER A 39 9.21 28.30 17.22
N LEU A 40 8.49 28.59 18.30
CA LEU A 40 7.31 27.80 18.71
C LEU A 40 6.17 27.87 17.70
N GLU A 41 5.90 29.07 17.17
CA GLU A 41 4.84 29.31 16.18
C GLU A 41 5.16 28.59 14.87
N ILE A 42 6.42 28.64 14.43
CA ILE A 42 6.87 27.98 13.20
C ILE A 42 6.82 26.45 13.36
N PHE A 43 7.25 25.92 14.52
CA PHE A 43 7.11 24.50 14.81
C PHE A 43 5.65 24.05 14.82
N ALA A 44 4.76 24.82 15.42
CA ALA A 44 3.34 24.52 15.40
C ALA A 44 2.78 24.53 13.96
N CYS A 45 3.13 25.55 13.19
CA CYS A 45 2.73 25.69 11.79
C CYS A 45 3.22 24.52 10.93
N LEU A 46 4.51 24.14 11.04
CA LEU A 46 5.08 22.98 10.33
C LEU A 46 4.29 21.70 10.62
N ASN A 47 4.02 21.41 11.88
CA ASN A 47 3.32 20.21 12.27
C ASN A 47 1.84 20.22 11.84
N ILE A 48 1.15 21.37 11.96
CA ILE A 48 -0.25 21.52 11.52
C ILE A 48 -0.36 21.34 10.00
N CYS A 49 0.54 21.96 9.22
CA CYS A 49 0.56 21.83 7.76
C CYS A 49 0.85 20.41 7.27
N PHE A 50 1.45 19.58 8.11
CA PHE A 50 1.76 18.20 7.75
C PHE A 50 0.57 17.25 7.88
N ILE A 51 -0.41 17.57 8.75
CA ILE A 51 -1.58 16.73 9.04
C ILE A 51 -2.42 16.44 7.78
N PRO A 52 -2.77 17.41 6.91
CA PRO A 52 -3.54 17.14 5.70
C PRO A 52 -2.85 16.15 4.77
N GLY A 53 -1.55 16.31 4.55
CA GLY A 53 -0.77 15.37 3.74
C GLY A 53 -0.79 13.93 4.29
N LEU A 54 -0.64 13.78 5.60
CA LEU A 54 -0.73 12.48 6.26
C LEU A 54 -2.13 11.86 6.19
N SER A 55 -3.19 12.68 6.33
CA SER A 55 -4.57 12.17 6.30
C SER A 55 -5.01 11.77 4.90
N TRP A 56 -4.64 12.51 3.86
CA TRP A 56 -5.04 12.25 2.47
C TRP A 56 -4.20 11.16 1.81
N PHE A 57 -2.89 11.18 2.02
CA PHE A 57 -1.97 10.24 1.37
C PHE A 57 -1.49 9.11 2.29
N GLY A 58 -1.84 9.14 3.53
CA GLY A 58 -1.81 8.13 4.58
C GLY A 58 -0.68 7.10 4.55
N VAL A 59 -0.60 6.31 5.61
CA VAL A 59 0.37 5.23 5.73
C VAL A 59 -0.20 3.94 5.13
N ILE A 60 0.34 3.50 3.99
CA ILE A 60 -0.12 2.29 3.29
C ILE A 60 0.59 1.00 3.78
N LEU A 61 1.55 1.11 4.70
CA LEU A 61 2.35 -0.03 5.19
C LEU A 61 1.53 -1.14 5.88
N SER A 62 0.26 -0.87 6.18
CA SER A 62 -0.67 -1.88 6.70
C SER A 62 -1.09 -2.90 5.64
N SER A 63 -1.04 -2.57 4.35
CA SER A 63 -1.30 -3.50 3.26
C SER A 63 -0.15 -4.50 3.12
N ARG A 64 -0.48 -5.76 2.79
CA ARG A 64 0.52 -6.84 2.74
C ARG A 64 1.42 -6.76 1.52
N ILE A 65 0.84 -6.40 0.39
CA ILE A 65 1.54 -6.26 -0.88
C ILE A 65 1.41 -4.81 -1.33
N VAL A 66 2.49 -4.05 -1.19
CA VAL A 66 2.56 -2.66 -1.65
C VAL A 66 3.79 -2.50 -2.55
N PRO A 67 3.64 -2.10 -3.80
CA PRO A 67 4.78 -1.82 -4.67
C PRO A 67 5.58 -0.62 -4.13
N TYR A 68 6.89 -0.63 -4.35
CA TYR A 68 7.77 0.47 -3.89
C TYR A 68 7.39 1.80 -4.51
N GLU A 69 6.98 1.78 -5.77
CA GLU A 69 6.53 2.97 -6.52
C GLU A 69 5.39 3.71 -5.81
N GLU A 70 4.44 2.97 -5.24
CA GLU A 70 3.32 3.55 -4.50
C GLU A 70 3.78 4.27 -3.21
N ILE A 71 4.79 3.71 -2.53
CA ILE A 71 5.36 4.33 -1.33
C ILE A 71 6.07 5.63 -1.69
N ILE A 72 6.89 5.61 -2.73
CA ILE A 72 7.61 6.78 -3.23
C ILE A 72 6.63 7.88 -3.65
N ARG A 73 5.63 7.52 -4.45
CA ARG A 73 4.60 8.44 -4.93
C ARG A 73 3.85 9.11 -3.77
N ARG A 74 3.49 8.36 -2.74
CA ARG A 74 2.80 8.91 -1.56
C ARG A 74 3.66 9.83 -0.73
N VAL A 75 4.94 9.50 -0.51
CA VAL A 75 5.87 10.42 0.17
C VAL A 75 5.97 11.73 -0.61
N PHE A 76 6.09 11.66 -1.93
CA PHE A 76 6.13 12.84 -2.77
C PHE A 76 4.87 13.70 -2.64
N TYR A 77 3.68 13.10 -2.62
CA TYR A 77 2.41 13.83 -2.43
C TYR A 77 2.30 14.44 -1.03
N VAL A 78 2.76 13.76 0.02
CA VAL A 78 2.80 14.32 1.38
C VAL A 78 3.69 15.57 1.41
N VAL A 79 4.87 15.51 0.82
CA VAL A 79 5.80 16.64 0.76
C VAL A 79 5.23 17.80 -0.06
N LEU A 80 4.65 17.53 -1.24
CA LEU A 80 3.99 18.57 -2.06
C LEU A 80 2.83 19.23 -1.33
N CYS A 81 2.00 18.45 -0.67
CA CYS A 81 0.90 18.95 0.12
C CYS A 81 1.40 19.87 1.25
N HIS A 82 2.45 19.44 1.94
CA HIS A 82 3.08 20.25 2.99
C HIS A 82 3.67 21.57 2.44
N ILE A 83 4.38 21.53 1.30
CA ILE A 83 4.87 22.73 0.63
C ILE A 83 3.71 23.70 0.38
N GLY A 84 2.61 23.22 -0.21
CA GLY A 84 1.45 24.05 -0.52
C GLY A 84 0.83 24.72 0.71
N PHE A 85 0.55 23.95 1.77
CA PHE A 85 -0.04 24.49 3.00
C PHE A 85 0.92 25.41 3.78
N PHE A 86 2.18 25.01 3.87
CA PHE A 86 3.18 25.78 4.57
C PHE A 86 3.46 27.15 3.89
N THR A 87 3.62 27.17 2.58
CA THR A 87 3.81 28.43 1.84
C THR A 87 2.57 29.31 1.92
N LEU A 88 1.37 28.75 1.84
CA LEU A 88 0.12 29.50 1.97
C LEU A 88 0.01 30.18 3.36
N ILE A 89 0.30 29.45 4.44
CA ILE A 89 0.24 30.03 5.78
C ILE A 89 1.34 31.08 5.98
N GLN A 90 2.54 30.83 5.48
CA GLN A 90 3.64 31.81 5.53
C GLN A 90 3.29 33.15 4.85
N THR A 91 2.62 33.09 3.69
CA THR A 91 2.20 34.32 2.99
C THR A 91 1.11 35.07 3.73
N VAL A 92 0.19 34.37 4.40
CA VAL A 92 -0.89 34.98 5.19
C VAL A 92 -0.37 35.59 6.49
N TRP A 93 0.62 34.97 7.13
CA TRP A 93 1.11 35.38 8.46
C TRP A 93 2.21 36.46 8.41
N SER A 94 2.56 36.97 7.22
CA SER A 94 3.47 38.12 7.01
C SER A 94 4.88 38.01 7.61
N TYR A 95 5.36 36.82 7.97
CA TYR A 95 6.75 36.65 8.46
C TYR A 95 7.81 36.78 7.36
N GLY A 96 7.41 37.16 6.14
CA GLY A 96 8.28 37.21 4.99
C GLY A 96 8.56 35.81 4.40
N LEU A 97 8.98 35.79 3.13
CA LEU A 97 9.36 34.56 2.48
C LEU A 97 10.67 34.01 3.08
N LEU A 98 10.66 32.77 3.50
CA LEU A 98 11.86 32.07 3.94
C LEU A 98 12.93 32.07 2.82
N PRO A 99 14.22 32.16 3.17
CA PRO A 99 15.27 32.04 2.17
C PRO A 99 15.18 30.73 1.38
N LEU A 100 15.22 30.82 0.08
CA LEU A 100 15.04 29.67 -0.82
C LEU A 100 16.04 28.53 -0.50
N ARG A 101 17.27 28.89 -0.05
CA ARG A 101 18.28 27.92 0.36
C ARG A 101 17.87 27.12 1.58
N LEU A 102 17.28 27.79 2.59
CA LEU A 102 16.77 27.12 3.80
C LEU A 102 15.65 26.16 3.45
N ILE A 103 14.67 26.63 2.67
CA ILE A 103 13.52 25.82 2.21
C ILE A 103 14.02 24.63 1.39
N GLY A 104 14.94 24.84 0.47
CA GLY A 104 15.51 23.77 -0.37
C GLY A 104 16.18 22.68 0.46
N VAL A 105 17.05 23.04 1.42
CA VAL A 105 17.70 22.06 2.29
C VAL A 105 16.69 21.36 3.18
N PHE A 106 15.72 22.07 3.74
CA PHE A 106 14.66 21.48 4.55
C PHE A 106 13.89 20.40 3.77
N TYR A 107 13.35 20.72 2.59
CA TYR A 107 12.54 19.76 1.84
C TYR A 107 13.34 18.63 1.22
N ILE A 108 14.59 18.86 0.83
CA ILE A 108 15.49 17.79 0.37
C ILE A 108 15.77 16.82 1.53
N SER A 109 16.20 17.34 2.69
CA SER A 109 16.50 16.52 3.87
C SER A 109 15.25 15.77 4.35
N LEU A 110 14.08 16.42 4.41
CA LEU A 110 12.80 15.81 4.78
C LEU A 110 12.43 14.67 3.82
N THR A 111 12.52 14.90 2.52
CA THR A 111 12.16 13.88 1.52
C THR A 111 13.07 12.65 1.66
N VAL A 112 14.37 12.85 1.77
CA VAL A 112 15.32 11.76 1.96
C VAL A 112 15.07 11.02 3.27
N ALA A 113 14.84 11.75 4.38
CA ALA A 113 14.58 11.17 5.68
C ALA A 113 13.28 10.35 5.67
N LEU A 114 12.19 10.86 5.08
CA LEU A 114 10.93 10.14 4.97
C LEU A 114 11.06 8.88 4.10
N MET A 115 11.80 8.93 2.99
CA MET A 115 12.05 7.77 2.14
C MET A 115 12.79 6.67 2.90
N LEU A 116 13.89 7.03 3.59
CA LEU A 116 14.65 6.10 4.42
C LEU A 116 13.80 5.51 5.56
N TRP A 117 13.01 6.35 6.22
CA TRP A 117 12.09 5.92 7.28
C TRP A 117 11.06 4.92 6.78
N ARG A 118 10.43 5.18 5.63
CA ARG A 118 9.48 4.25 5.01
C ARG A 118 10.14 2.92 4.66
N TYR A 119 11.37 2.97 4.17
CA TYR A 119 12.13 1.75 3.88
C TYR A 119 12.42 0.95 5.16
N ILE A 120 12.89 1.62 6.23
CA ILE A 120 13.15 0.99 7.53
C ILE A 120 11.88 0.39 8.12
N CYS A 121 10.78 1.15 8.15
CA CYS A 121 9.49 0.64 8.64
C CYS A 121 9.01 -0.58 7.86
N ARG A 122 9.15 -0.55 6.52
CA ARG A 122 8.80 -1.70 5.68
C ARG A 122 9.65 -2.92 6.01
N MET A 123 10.96 -2.73 6.19
CA MET A 123 11.87 -3.81 6.53
C MET A 123 11.54 -4.39 7.92
N ALA A 124 11.28 -3.53 8.90
CA ALA A 124 10.85 -3.95 10.25
C ALA A 124 9.55 -4.77 10.21
N VAL A 125 8.54 -4.31 9.45
CA VAL A 125 7.28 -5.05 9.25
C VAL A 125 7.53 -6.39 8.55
N LYS A 126 8.43 -6.43 7.57
CA LYS A 126 8.81 -7.65 6.86
C LYS A 126 9.48 -8.67 7.79
N ILE A 127 10.42 -8.23 8.61
CA ILE A 127 11.13 -9.07 9.58
C ILE A 127 10.17 -9.61 10.64
N THR A 128 9.31 -8.77 11.22
CA THR A 128 8.36 -9.19 12.25
C THR A 128 7.34 -10.20 11.73
N ARG A 129 6.90 -10.06 10.47
CA ARG A 129 6.03 -11.04 9.80
C ARG A 129 6.74 -12.36 9.55
N GLY A 130 8.00 -12.33 9.12
CA GLY A 130 8.82 -13.54 8.91
C GLY A 130 9.04 -14.37 10.19
N HIS A 131 9.03 -13.73 11.36
CA HIS A 131 9.10 -14.42 12.65
C HIS A 131 7.74 -14.90 13.20
N GLY A 132 6.70 -14.95 12.36
CA GLY A 132 5.37 -15.44 12.73
C GLY A 132 4.53 -14.48 13.57
N ARG A 133 5.04 -13.33 13.97
CA ARG A 133 4.25 -12.26 14.59
C ARG A 133 3.40 -11.59 13.52
N ASN A 134 2.12 -11.39 13.81
CA ASN A 134 1.16 -10.85 12.87
C ASN A 134 0.95 -11.75 11.62
N SER A 135 1.09 -13.08 11.78
CA SER A 135 0.75 -14.04 10.73
C SER A 135 -0.77 -14.21 10.66
N ARG A 136 -1.30 -14.32 9.43
CA ARG A 136 -2.72 -14.63 9.20
C ARG A 136 -2.87 -16.08 8.83
N ARG A 137 -3.73 -16.76 9.58
CA ARG A 137 -4.12 -18.15 9.30
C ARG A 137 -5.07 -18.16 8.13
N VAL A 138 -4.71 -18.86 7.07
CA VAL A 138 -5.41 -18.92 5.80
C VAL A 138 -5.72 -20.36 5.45
N ILE A 139 -6.90 -20.59 4.89
CA ILE A 139 -7.23 -21.82 4.18
C ILE A 139 -7.54 -21.53 2.72
N ILE A 140 -7.28 -22.52 1.86
CA ILE A 140 -7.58 -22.47 0.44
C ILE A 140 -8.65 -23.51 0.16
N VAL A 141 -9.75 -23.11 -0.51
CA VAL A 141 -10.81 -24.01 -0.92
C VAL A 141 -10.73 -24.19 -2.42
N GLY A 142 -10.31 -25.36 -2.87
CA GLY A 142 -9.97 -25.71 -4.24
C GLY A 142 -8.49 -26.09 -4.38
N SER A 143 -8.16 -26.91 -5.40
CA SER A 143 -6.81 -27.42 -5.65
C SER A 143 -6.32 -27.21 -7.08
N LYS A 144 -7.04 -26.43 -7.89
CA LYS A 144 -6.67 -26.16 -9.28
C LYS A 144 -5.56 -25.11 -9.41
N ASP A 145 -5.17 -24.84 -10.64
CA ASP A 145 -4.05 -23.95 -11.00
C ASP A 145 -4.13 -22.57 -10.33
N ASN A 146 -5.33 -21.99 -10.19
CA ASN A 146 -5.52 -20.72 -9.47
C ASN A 146 -5.25 -20.84 -7.96
N ALA A 147 -5.56 -21.98 -7.35
CA ALA A 147 -5.22 -22.24 -5.95
C ALA A 147 -3.70 -22.37 -5.76
N LEU A 148 -3.02 -22.99 -6.72
CA LEU A 148 -1.57 -23.11 -6.73
C LEU A 148 -0.88 -21.74 -6.87
N GLU A 149 -1.39 -20.88 -7.75
CA GLU A 149 -0.88 -19.51 -7.89
C GLU A 149 -1.03 -18.71 -6.59
N VAL A 150 -2.23 -18.76 -5.96
CA VAL A 150 -2.47 -18.11 -4.66
C VAL A 150 -1.52 -18.66 -3.59
N TYR A 151 -1.30 -19.96 -3.58
CA TYR A 151 -0.39 -20.62 -2.64
C TYR A 151 1.05 -20.12 -2.81
N HIS A 152 1.56 -20.10 -4.05
CA HIS A 152 2.91 -19.60 -4.34
C HIS A 152 3.08 -18.14 -3.93
N GLU A 153 2.12 -17.26 -4.26
CA GLU A 153 2.16 -15.85 -3.83
C GLU A 153 2.21 -15.69 -2.30
N MET A 154 1.60 -16.61 -1.54
CA MET A 154 1.60 -16.57 -0.09
C MET A 154 2.86 -17.14 0.53
N VAL A 155 3.38 -18.25 0.01
CA VAL A 155 4.45 -19.05 0.62
C VAL A 155 5.83 -18.65 0.13
N ASP A 156 6.01 -18.42 -1.18
CA ASP A 156 7.29 -18.02 -1.76
C ASP A 156 7.75 -16.66 -1.22
N ASN A 157 6.79 -15.80 -0.86
CA ASN A 157 7.07 -14.53 -0.23
C ASN A 157 6.76 -14.58 1.27
N THR A 158 7.64 -15.20 2.06
CA THR A 158 7.49 -15.33 3.53
C THR A 158 7.24 -14.00 4.25
N SER A 159 7.59 -12.89 3.61
CA SER A 159 7.36 -11.54 4.14
C SER A 159 5.90 -11.09 4.15
N THR A 160 5.02 -11.79 3.46
CA THR A 160 3.57 -11.52 3.46
C THR A 160 2.93 -11.84 4.80
N GLY A 161 3.55 -12.77 5.57
CA GLY A 161 3.07 -13.24 6.86
C GLY A 161 1.77 -14.05 6.74
N TYR A 162 1.55 -14.73 5.63
CA TYR A 162 0.49 -15.74 5.51
C TYR A 162 0.98 -17.08 6.06
N ARG A 163 0.10 -17.75 6.81
CA ARG A 163 0.28 -19.13 7.26
C ARG A 163 -0.86 -19.96 6.68
N VAL A 164 -0.58 -20.67 5.61
CA VAL A 164 -1.54 -21.59 5.00
C VAL A 164 -1.67 -22.81 5.92
N LEU A 165 -2.86 -23.03 6.49
CA LEU A 165 -3.16 -24.16 7.38
C LEU A 165 -3.39 -25.45 6.60
N GLY A 166 -3.94 -25.34 5.39
CA GLY A 166 -4.25 -26.44 4.52
C GLY A 166 -5.22 -26.03 3.41
N PHE A 167 -5.67 -27.02 2.65
CA PHE A 167 -6.62 -26.82 1.58
C PHE A 167 -7.72 -27.88 1.62
N PHE A 168 -8.87 -27.55 0.99
CA PHE A 168 -10.00 -28.44 0.76
C PHE A 168 -10.16 -28.73 -0.73
N SER A 169 -10.33 -29.99 -1.12
CA SER A 169 -10.50 -30.36 -2.51
C SER A 169 -11.27 -31.66 -2.67
N ASN A 170 -12.16 -31.73 -3.65
CA ASN A 170 -12.91 -32.94 -4.01
C ASN A 170 -12.17 -33.81 -5.03
N HIS A 171 -10.99 -33.43 -5.51
CA HIS A 171 -10.22 -34.17 -6.48
C HIS A 171 -8.98 -34.79 -5.83
N ASP A 172 -8.69 -36.06 -6.17
CA ASP A 172 -7.45 -36.76 -5.85
C ASP A 172 -6.20 -36.10 -6.45
N ASP A 173 -6.40 -35.01 -7.20
CA ASP A 173 -5.39 -34.33 -7.98
C ASP A 173 -4.59 -33.31 -7.15
N LYS A 174 -3.39 -33.71 -6.83
CA LYS A 174 -2.24 -32.88 -6.46
C LYS A 174 -2.34 -32.16 -5.14
N ALA A 175 -1.66 -32.72 -4.16
CA ALA A 175 -1.24 -31.96 -3.00
C ALA A 175 -0.64 -30.62 -3.41
N LEU A 176 -1.03 -29.56 -2.72
CA LEU A 176 -0.32 -28.28 -2.86
C LEU A 176 1.15 -28.47 -2.47
N PRO A 177 2.10 -27.81 -3.12
CA PRO A 177 3.52 -27.96 -2.80
C PRO A 177 3.82 -27.68 -1.33
N GLY A 178 4.99 -28.12 -0.84
CA GLY A 178 5.47 -27.74 0.48
C GLY A 178 4.84 -28.46 1.66
N ASN A 179 4.34 -29.69 1.47
CA ASN A 179 3.75 -30.49 2.57
C ASN A 179 2.47 -29.89 3.18
N THR A 180 1.75 -29.02 2.44
CA THR A 180 0.49 -28.44 2.91
C THR A 180 -0.59 -29.52 2.97
N PRO A 181 -1.19 -29.77 4.15
CA PRO A 181 -2.13 -30.87 4.31
C PRO A 181 -3.43 -30.62 3.55
N CYS A 182 -3.97 -31.65 2.91
CA CYS A 182 -5.38 -31.69 2.49
C CYS A 182 -6.22 -31.91 3.77
N LEU A 183 -7.10 -30.96 4.07
CA LEU A 183 -7.93 -30.97 5.28
C LEU A 183 -9.24 -31.76 5.10
N GLY A 184 -9.57 -32.10 3.86
CA GLY A 184 -10.76 -32.85 3.51
C GLY A 184 -11.40 -32.42 2.19
N SER A 185 -12.63 -32.83 1.97
CA SER A 185 -13.47 -32.44 0.84
C SER A 185 -13.99 -31.00 0.99
N VAL A 186 -14.51 -30.43 -0.10
CA VAL A 186 -15.07 -29.08 -0.10
C VAL A 186 -16.24 -28.95 0.88
N ASP A 187 -17.07 -29.98 0.99
CA ASP A 187 -18.22 -30.04 1.89
C ASP A 187 -17.81 -29.99 3.37
N GLU A 188 -16.61 -30.46 3.70
CA GLU A 188 -16.07 -30.44 5.04
C GLU A 188 -15.47 -29.08 5.44
N ALA A 189 -15.29 -28.16 4.48
CA ALA A 189 -14.69 -26.86 4.72
C ALA A 189 -15.50 -26.03 5.74
N LEU A 190 -16.80 -25.97 5.60
CA LEU A 190 -17.67 -25.21 6.51
C LEU A 190 -17.70 -25.83 7.94
N PRO A 191 -17.90 -27.14 8.17
CA PRO A 191 -17.78 -27.76 9.48
C PRO A 191 -16.40 -27.56 10.12
N TRP A 192 -15.36 -27.60 9.34
CA TRP A 192 -13.98 -27.38 9.81
C TRP A 192 -13.75 -25.92 10.24
N LEU A 193 -14.22 -24.95 9.45
CA LEU A 193 -14.16 -23.51 9.76
C LEU A 193 -14.82 -23.17 11.09
N LYS A 194 -15.96 -23.80 11.40
CA LYS A 194 -16.67 -23.61 12.67
C LYS A 194 -15.86 -24.06 13.90
N ARG A 195 -14.89 -24.93 13.72
CA ARG A 195 -14.07 -25.50 14.83
C ARG A 195 -12.68 -24.89 14.94
N HIS A 196 -12.19 -24.24 13.88
CA HIS A 196 -10.83 -23.73 13.80
C HIS A 196 -10.81 -22.24 13.51
N PRO A 197 -10.09 -21.43 14.30
CA PRO A 197 -10.01 -19.99 14.06
C PRO A 197 -9.14 -19.71 12.83
N VAL A 198 -9.74 -19.11 11.82
CA VAL A 198 -9.12 -18.68 10.55
C VAL A 198 -9.31 -17.17 10.38
N ASN A 199 -8.36 -16.51 9.74
CA ASN A 199 -8.46 -15.08 9.47
C ASN A 199 -8.98 -14.79 8.07
N GLU A 200 -8.60 -15.62 7.10
CA GLU A 200 -8.94 -15.41 5.69
C GLU A 200 -9.20 -16.76 4.99
N VAL A 201 -10.19 -16.77 4.11
CA VAL A 201 -10.55 -17.92 3.26
C VAL A 201 -10.38 -17.49 1.79
N TYR A 202 -9.62 -18.26 1.04
CA TYR A 202 -9.44 -18.08 -0.41
C TYR A 202 -10.18 -19.20 -1.14
N CYS A 203 -11.29 -18.84 -1.78
CA CYS A 203 -12.11 -19.76 -2.54
C CYS A 203 -11.68 -19.74 -4.02
N CYS A 204 -11.07 -20.83 -4.45
CA CYS A 204 -10.56 -21.04 -5.80
C CYS A 204 -11.43 -22.03 -6.61
N LEU A 205 -12.67 -22.25 -6.17
CA LEU A 205 -13.64 -23.11 -6.83
C LEU A 205 -14.29 -22.40 -8.04
N SER A 206 -14.78 -23.19 -8.99
CA SER A 206 -15.60 -22.67 -10.09
C SER A 206 -17.04 -22.46 -9.61
N THR A 207 -17.57 -21.26 -9.81
CA THR A 207 -18.95 -20.90 -9.43
C THR A 207 -20.00 -21.77 -10.15
N ASP A 208 -19.68 -22.22 -11.37
CA ASP A 208 -20.61 -23.03 -12.19
C ASP A 208 -20.94 -24.41 -11.57
N ARG A 209 -20.04 -24.91 -10.71
CA ARG A 209 -20.16 -26.27 -10.16
C ARG A 209 -20.37 -26.31 -8.64
N TYR A 210 -19.93 -25.29 -7.93
CA TYR A 210 -19.82 -25.31 -6.47
C TYR A 210 -20.53 -24.13 -5.80
N LEU A 211 -21.61 -23.64 -6.45
CA LEU A 211 -22.33 -22.48 -5.94
C LEU A 211 -22.97 -22.76 -4.57
N GLU A 212 -23.52 -23.97 -4.41
CA GLU A 212 -24.20 -24.40 -3.19
C GLU A 212 -23.23 -24.52 -2.00
N GLU A 213 -21.96 -24.83 -2.26
CA GLU A 213 -20.92 -24.93 -1.22
C GLU A 213 -20.28 -23.57 -0.92
N ILE A 214 -20.16 -22.72 -1.93
CA ILE A 214 -19.51 -21.40 -1.81
C ILE A 214 -20.33 -20.45 -0.94
N PHE A 215 -21.64 -20.36 -1.17
CA PHE A 215 -22.51 -19.43 -0.44
C PHE A 215 -22.53 -19.64 1.07
N PRO A 216 -22.68 -20.87 1.61
CA PRO A 216 -22.63 -21.10 3.04
C PRO A 216 -21.28 -20.75 3.69
N ILE A 217 -20.18 -20.97 2.96
CA ILE A 217 -18.83 -20.58 3.43
C ILE A 217 -18.70 -19.05 3.47
N MET A 218 -19.18 -18.36 2.45
CA MET A 218 -19.18 -16.90 2.35
C MET A 218 -20.01 -16.28 3.47
N ASP A 219 -21.24 -16.74 3.66
CA ASP A 219 -22.17 -16.29 4.72
C ASP A 219 -21.57 -16.50 6.12
N TYR A 220 -20.97 -17.68 6.36
CA TYR A 220 -20.25 -17.93 7.60
C TYR A 220 -19.11 -16.94 7.82
N CYS A 221 -18.33 -16.66 6.79
CA CYS A 221 -17.19 -15.74 6.87
C CYS A 221 -17.64 -14.31 7.21
N GLU A 222 -18.70 -13.82 6.57
CA GLU A 222 -19.28 -12.49 6.85
C GLU A 222 -19.76 -12.38 8.30
N ASN A 223 -20.47 -13.39 8.79
CA ASN A 223 -21.04 -13.39 10.14
C ASN A 223 -19.98 -13.57 11.25
N ASN A 224 -18.77 -14.07 10.93
CA ASN A 224 -17.74 -14.39 11.92
C ASN A 224 -16.45 -13.55 11.75
N PHE A 225 -16.52 -12.42 11.04
CA PHE A 225 -15.38 -11.53 10.80
C PHE A 225 -14.17 -12.22 10.14
N VAL A 226 -14.40 -13.30 9.38
CA VAL A 226 -13.41 -13.96 8.53
C VAL A 226 -13.45 -13.31 7.16
N ARG A 227 -12.32 -12.95 6.60
CA ARG A 227 -12.28 -12.35 5.26
C ARG A 227 -12.42 -13.44 4.22
N PHE A 228 -13.40 -13.30 3.36
CA PHE A 228 -13.62 -14.20 2.22
C PHE A 228 -13.10 -13.55 0.94
N TYR A 229 -12.26 -14.28 0.21
CA TYR A 229 -11.76 -13.88 -1.10
C TYR A 229 -12.14 -14.94 -2.13
N TYR A 230 -12.88 -14.54 -3.13
CA TYR A 230 -13.14 -15.38 -4.28
C TYR A 230 -12.05 -15.17 -5.33
N VAL A 231 -11.39 -16.25 -5.77
CA VAL A 231 -10.34 -16.25 -6.78
C VAL A 231 -10.85 -16.92 -8.05
N PRO A 232 -11.36 -16.16 -9.01
CA PRO A 232 -11.88 -16.72 -10.25
C PRO A 232 -10.74 -17.32 -11.10
N ASN A 233 -11.05 -18.41 -11.80
CA ASN A 233 -10.10 -18.97 -12.75
C ASN A 233 -10.15 -18.18 -14.06
N LEU A 234 -9.36 -17.13 -14.17
CA LEU A 234 -9.32 -16.26 -15.34
C LEU A 234 -8.15 -16.60 -16.29
N ARG A 235 -7.39 -17.67 -16.02
CA ARG A 235 -6.17 -18.04 -16.75
C ARG A 235 -6.38 -18.18 -18.25
N ASN A 236 -7.53 -18.69 -18.67
CA ASN A 236 -7.86 -18.84 -20.09
C ASN A 236 -8.13 -17.50 -20.80
N TYR A 237 -8.44 -16.46 -20.05
CA TYR A 237 -8.77 -15.13 -20.55
C TYR A 237 -7.64 -14.11 -20.35
N MET A 238 -6.72 -14.37 -19.42
CA MET A 238 -5.70 -13.40 -19.01
C MET A 238 -4.31 -13.73 -19.56
N LYS A 239 -4.06 -13.40 -20.81
CA LYS A 239 -2.67 -13.19 -21.29
C LYS A 239 -2.19 -11.75 -21.00
N ARG A 240 -3.04 -10.85 -20.49
CA ARG A 240 -2.73 -9.44 -20.22
C ARG A 240 -3.34 -9.02 -18.90
N ALA A 241 -2.71 -8.06 -18.23
CA ALA A 241 -3.27 -7.46 -17.00
C ALA A 241 -4.64 -6.84 -17.29
N MET A 242 -5.67 -7.29 -16.57
CA MET A 242 -7.02 -6.77 -16.66
C MET A 242 -7.33 -5.97 -15.37
N ASN A 243 -8.13 -4.94 -15.52
CA ASN A 243 -8.69 -4.20 -14.40
C ASN A 243 -10.15 -4.62 -14.18
N LEU A 244 -10.57 -4.67 -12.93
CA LEU A 244 -11.96 -4.87 -12.55
C LEU A 244 -12.60 -3.49 -12.33
N GLU A 245 -13.72 -3.23 -12.98
CA GLU A 245 -14.52 -2.02 -12.81
C GLU A 245 -15.98 -2.40 -12.62
N LEU A 246 -16.74 -1.52 -11.96
CA LEU A 246 -18.17 -1.69 -11.78
C LEU A 246 -18.91 -0.78 -12.75
N LEU A 247 -19.67 -1.38 -13.67
CA LEU A 247 -20.63 -0.67 -14.48
C LEU A 247 -22.01 -0.69 -13.76
N GLY A 248 -22.25 0.32 -12.93
CA GLY A 248 -23.34 0.26 -11.96
C GLY A 248 -23.07 -0.84 -10.92
N ASN A 249 -23.87 -1.90 -10.91
CA ASN A 249 -23.69 -3.06 -10.03
C ASN A 249 -23.08 -4.29 -10.73
N VAL A 250 -22.71 -4.16 -12.02
CA VAL A 250 -22.18 -5.27 -12.80
C VAL A 250 -20.65 -5.18 -12.84
N PRO A 251 -19.92 -6.18 -12.32
CA PRO A 251 -18.47 -6.21 -12.43
C PRO A 251 -18.07 -6.52 -13.87
N ILE A 252 -17.26 -5.65 -14.47
CA ILE A 252 -16.69 -5.83 -15.79
C ILE A 252 -15.17 -5.92 -15.71
N LEU A 253 -14.61 -6.83 -16.50
CA LEU A 253 -13.17 -6.98 -16.68
C LEU A 253 -12.78 -6.30 -18.00
N TYR A 254 -11.85 -5.37 -17.96
CA TYR A 254 -11.33 -4.75 -19.17
C TYR A 254 -9.81 -4.78 -19.22
N ILE A 255 -9.28 -4.83 -20.42
CA ILE A 255 -7.83 -4.76 -20.65
C ILE A 255 -7.38 -3.36 -20.27
N ARG A 256 -6.29 -3.28 -19.49
CA ARG A 256 -5.71 -2.00 -19.02
C ARG A 256 -5.59 -1.04 -20.22
N GLU A 257 -6.21 0.12 -20.10
CA GLU A 257 -6.06 1.19 -21.07
C GLU A 257 -4.59 1.64 -21.17
N GLU A 258 -4.15 1.91 -22.37
CA GLU A 258 -2.83 2.51 -22.56
C GLU A 258 -2.72 3.82 -21.78
N PRO A 259 -1.65 4.03 -20.98
CA PRO A 259 -1.53 5.25 -20.15
C PRO A 259 -1.68 6.55 -20.93
N LEU A 260 -1.33 6.54 -22.22
CA LEU A 260 -1.44 7.69 -23.13
C LEU A 260 -2.87 7.96 -23.65
N ARG A 261 -3.84 7.10 -23.36
CA ARG A 261 -5.24 7.33 -23.70
C ARG A 261 -5.84 8.42 -22.80
N GLN A 262 -5.35 8.56 -21.58
CA GLN A 262 -5.75 9.65 -20.68
C GLN A 262 -5.14 10.98 -21.12
N VAL A 263 -5.99 12.00 -21.23
CA VAL A 263 -5.58 13.35 -21.69
C VAL A 263 -4.50 13.95 -20.77
N SER A 264 -4.62 13.74 -19.45
CA SER A 264 -3.63 14.18 -18.46
C SER A 264 -2.24 13.61 -18.72
N ASN A 265 -2.14 12.32 -19.03
CA ASN A 265 -0.85 11.67 -19.29
C ASN A 265 -0.24 12.13 -20.62
N ARG A 266 -1.06 12.40 -21.62
CA ARG A 266 -0.60 13.04 -22.88
C ARG A 266 -0.05 14.43 -22.64
N PHE A 267 -0.73 15.22 -21.80
CA PHE A 267 -0.27 16.57 -21.48
C PHE A 267 1.06 16.53 -20.71
N VAL A 268 1.19 15.67 -19.68
CA VAL A 268 2.44 15.48 -18.92
C VAL A 268 3.58 15.04 -19.83
N LYS A 269 3.33 14.06 -20.72
CA LYS A 269 4.32 13.63 -21.70
C LYS A 269 4.74 14.79 -22.61
N ARG A 270 3.79 15.54 -23.16
CA ARG A 270 4.10 16.66 -24.05
C ARG A 270 4.91 17.75 -23.35
N ALA A 271 4.55 18.09 -22.11
CA ALA A 271 5.28 19.04 -21.29
C ALA A 271 6.72 18.57 -21.02
N PHE A 272 6.89 17.29 -20.72
CA PHE A 272 8.20 16.68 -20.53
C PHE A 272 9.03 16.70 -21.82
N ASP A 273 8.46 16.30 -22.94
CA ASP A 273 9.12 16.29 -24.25
C ASP A 273 9.59 17.71 -24.63
N VAL A 274 8.76 18.73 -24.41
CA VAL A 274 9.11 20.14 -24.66
C VAL A 274 10.19 20.62 -23.71
N ALA A 275 10.12 20.30 -22.42
CA ALA A 275 11.14 20.69 -21.45
C ALA A 275 12.50 20.07 -21.77
N VAL A 276 12.53 18.78 -22.08
CA VAL A 276 13.77 18.07 -22.44
C VAL A 276 14.34 18.60 -23.76
N SER A 277 13.50 18.78 -24.77
CA SER A 277 13.93 19.33 -26.07
C SER A 277 14.45 20.76 -25.93
N GLY A 278 13.78 21.60 -25.12
CA GLY A 278 14.22 22.96 -24.84
C GLY A 278 15.55 23.00 -24.10
N ALA A 279 15.69 22.17 -23.05
CA ALA A 279 16.97 22.07 -22.33
C ALA A 279 18.11 21.61 -23.25
N PHE A 280 17.87 20.65 -24.12
CA PHE A 280 18.85 20.16 -25.09
C PHE A 280 19.25 21.23 -26.10
N LEU A 281 18.30 21.99 -26.63
CA LEU A 281 18.56 23.11 -27.52
C LEU A 281 19.37 24.20 -26.82
N CYS A 282 19.05 24.55 -25.56
CA CYS A 282 19.81 25.53 -24.77
C CYS A 282 21.25 25.10 -24.44
N THR A 283 21.56 23.81 -24.50
CA THR A 283 22.93 23.29 -24.26
C THR A 283 23.75 23.19 -25.54
N LEU A 284 23.12 23.22 -26.71
CA LEU A 284 23.75 23.11 -28.01
C LEU A 284 24.05 24.51 -28.65
N PHE A 285 23.42 25.57 -28.16
CA PHE A 285 23.62 26.94 -28.54
C PHE A 285 24.16 27.77 -27.36
#